data_136bdd35f791bf6b7794ac4cf8a182c1
#
_entry.id   136bdd35f791bf6b7794ac4cf8a182c1
#
_cell.length_a   1.000
_cell.length_b   1.000
_cell.length_c   1.000
_cell.angle_alpha   90.00
_cell.angle_beta   90.00
_cell.angle_gamma   90.00
#
_symmetry.space_group_name_H-M   'P 1'
#
loop_
_entity.id
_entity.type
_entity.pdbx_description
1 polymer ?
#
loop_
_entity_poly.entity_id
_entity_poly.type
_entity_poly.pdbx_seq_one_letter_code
_entity_poly.pdbx_strand_id
1 'polypeptide(L)'
;MDKTVHKLLNQQINKEFYSAYLYLEFSNYFKSKGLDGFANWYMIQAQEERDHAMLFYTYLQNQNQTVTLESIDKPDPSISCHMDVLKAGLTHEEYVT
;
A
#
# COMPACT_ATOMS: atom_id res chain seq x y z
N MET A 1 10.95 -19.65 -13.56
CA MET A 1 9.77 -19.32 -12.74
C MET A 1 8.51 -19.49 -13.57
N ASP A 2 7.48 -20.05 -12.97
CA ASP A 2 6.17 -20.20 -13.60
C ASP A 2 5.60 -18.81 -13.98
N LYS A 3 5.01 -18.71 -15.18
CA LYS A 3 4.47 -17.44 -15.67
C LYS A 3 3.32 -16.94 -14.80
N THR A 4 2.52 -17.85 -14.25
CA THR A 4 1.41 -17.47 -13.37
C THR A 4 1.92 -16.89 -12.06
N VAL A 5 2.94 -17.51 -11.47
CA VAL A 5 3.56 -17.02 -10.24
C VAL A 5 4.21 -15.66 -10.48
N HIS A 6 4.92 -15.49 -11.59
CA HIS A 6 5.54 -14.22 -11.96
C HIS A 6 4.48 -13.10 -12.06
N LYS A 7 3.36 -13.40 -12.74
CA LYS A 7 2.27 -12.43 -12.89
C LYS A 7 1.67 -12.05 -11.53
N LEU A 8 1.43 -13.04 -10.66
CA LEU A 8 0.85 -12.78 -9.34
C LEU A 8 1.78 -11.96 -8.47
N LEU A 9 3.09 -12.21 -8.53
CA LEU A 9 4.07 -11.43 -7.76
C LEU A 9 4.15 -9.99 -8.26
N ASN A 10 4.11 -9.78 -9.59
CA ASN A 10 4.05 -8.42 -10.13
C ASN A 10 2.80 -7.69 -9.68
N GLN A 11 1.65 -8.37 -9.70
CA GLN A 11 0.40 -7.78 -9.22
C GLN A 11 0.49 -7.41 -7.74
N GLN A 12 1.12 -8.28 -6.93
CA GLN A 12 1.27 -8.05 -5.50
C GLN A 12 2.17 -6.84 -5.23
N ILE A 13 3.27 -6.69 -5.98
CA ILE A 13 4.14 -5.52 -5.87
C ILE A 13 3.32 -4.24 -6.08
N ASN A 14 2.52 -4.21 -7.14
CA ASN A 14 1.75 -3.01 -7.46
C ASN A 14 0.65 -2.76 -6.43
N LYS A 15 0.03 -3.81 -5.87
CA LYS A 15 -0.94 -3.67 -4.78
C LYS A 15 -0.30 -3.12 -3.51
N GLU A 16 0.90 -3.56 -3.17
CA GLU A 16 1.61 -3.07 -1.98
C GLU A 16 1.98 -1.59 -2.12
N PHE A 17 2.40 -1.17 -3.32
CA PHE A 17 2.66 0.25 -3.58
C PHE A 17 1.39 1.08 -3.51
N TYR A 18 0.28 0.56 -4.02
CA TYR A 18 -1.02 1.24 -3.88
C TYR A 18 -1.39 1.38 -2.41
N SER A 19 -1.21 0.32 -1.62
CA SER A 19 -1.50 0.36 -0.18
C SER A 19 -0.66 1.42 0.53
N ALA A 20 0.63 1.51 0.18
CA ALA A 20 1.51 2.53 0.76
C ALA A 20 1.00 3.93 0.44
N TYR A 21 0.58 4.15 -0.80
CA TYR A 21 0.06 5.43 -1.25
C TYR A 21 -1.24 5.80 -0.53
N LEU A 22 -2.13 4.83 -0.39
CA LEU A 22 -3.40 5.00 0.31
C LEU A 22 -3.16 5.37 1.78
N TYR A 23 -2.24 4.69 2.44
CA TYR A 23 -1.94 4.97 3.85
C TYR A 23 -1.28 6.33 4.04
N LEU A 24 -0.50 6.80 3.07
CA LEU A 24 0.02 8.16 3.09
C LEU A 24 -1.13 9.17 3.05
N GLU A 25 -2.16 8.91 2.24
CA GLU A 25 -3.34 9.77 2.20
C GLU A 25 -4.07 9.78 3.54
N PHE A 26 -4.21 8.62 4.19
CA PHE A 26 -4.80 8.54 5.52
C PHE A 26 -3.98 9.32 6.55
N SER A 27 -2.65 9.18 6.50
CA SER A 27 -1.75 9.93 7.38
C SER A 27 -1.95 11.43 7.19
N ASN A 28 -2.01 11.87 5.93
CA ASN A 28 -2.24 13.27 5.59
C ASN A 28 -3.57 13.78 6.15
N TYR A 29 -4.63 12.99 6.02
CA TYR A 29 -5.95 13.32 6.57
C TYR A 29 -5.88 13.53 8.07
N PHE A 30 -5.30 12.58 8.82
CA PHE A 30 -5.23 12.69 10.27
C PHE A 30 -4.33 13.84 10.73
N LYS A 31 -3.26 14.12 10.00
CA LYS A 31 -2.39 15.25 10.29
C LYS A 31 -3.15 16.57 10.15
N SER A 32 -3.99 16.68 9.11
CA SER A 32 -4.80 17.87 8.89
C SER A 32 -5.82 18.10 9.99
N LYS A 33 -6.19 17.05 10.72
CA LYS A 33 -7.13 17.11 11.85
C LYS A 33 -6.41 17.24 13.20
N GLY A 34 -5.09 17.37 13.21
CA GLY A 34 -4.31 17.49 14.44
C GLY A 34 -4.18 16.19 15.23
N LEU A 35 -4.46 15.04 14.60
CA LEU A 35 -4.39 13.74 15.25
C LEU A 35 -3.07 13.06 14.92
N ASP A 36 -1.99 13.55 15.52
CA ASP A 36 -0.63 13.16 15.18
C ASP A 36 -0.34 11.70 15.44
N GLY A 37 -0.96 11.09 16.46
CA GLY A 37 -0.76 9.67 16.75
C GLY A 37 -1.25 8.78 15.61
N PHE A 38 -2.46 9.03 15.11
CA PHE A 38 -3.01 8.28 13.97
C PHE A 38 -2.23 8.58 12.70
N ALA A 39 -1.85 9.84 12.48
CA ALA A 39 -1.05 10.22 11.32
C ALA A 39 0.27 9.44 11.30
N ASN A 40 0.95 9.36 12.45
CA ASN A 40 2.21 8.64 12.56
C ASN A 40 2.02 7.14 12.34
N TRP A 41 0.93 6.55 12.88
CA TRP A 41 0.64 5.15 12.72
C TRP A 41 0.51 4.77 11.24
N TYR A 42 -0.25 5.57 10.47
CA TYR A 42 -0.41 5.32 9.04
C TYR A 42 0.86 5.59 8.24
N MET A 43 1.69 6.53 8.69
CA MET A 43 3.00 6.75 8.05
C MET A 43 3.87 5.51 8.17
N ILE A 44 3.86 4.86 9.34
CA ILE A 44 4.60 3.62 9.57
C ILE A 44 4.02 2.50 8.72
N GLN A 45 2.69 2.38 8.65
CA GLN A 45 2.04 1.37 7.82
C GLN A 45 2.38 1.55 6.35
N ALA A 46 2.42 2.80 5.87
CA ALA A 46 2.80 3.10 4.49
C ALA A 46 4.22 2.61 4.20
N GLN A 47 5.15 2.85 5.13
CA GLN A 47 6.53 2.39 4.98
C GLN A 47 6.61 0.86 4.96
N GLU A 48 5.85 0.18 5.82
CA GLU A 48 5.83 -1.29 5.86
C GLU A 48 5.32 -1.87 4.53
N GLU A 49 4.28 -1.28 3.95
CA GLU A 49 3.76 -1.74 2.65
C GLU A 49 4.79 -1.54 1.54
N ARG A 50 5.50 -0.42 1.56
CA ARG A 50 6.60 -0.19 0.62
C ARG A 50 7.70 -1.24 0.78
N ASP A 51 8.04 -1.58 2.03
CA ASP A 51 9.07 -2.59 2.30
C ASP A 51 8.63 -3.96 1.79
N HIS A 52 7.34 -4.32 1.95
CA HIS A 52 6.80 -5.55 1.38
C HIS A 52 6.95 -5.58 -0.14
N ALA A 53 6.60 -4.48 -0.80
CA ALA A 53 6.76 -4.38 -2.26
C ALA A 53 8.22 -4.61 -2.66
N MET A 54 9.16 -4.04 -1.92
CA MET A 54 10.58 -4.18 -2.23
C MET A 54 11.11 -5.59 -2.00
N LEU A 55 10.53 -6.35 -1.06
CA LEU A 55 10.87 -7.75 -0.87
C LEU A 55 10.53 -8.55 -2.13
N PHE A 56 9.32 -8.39 -2.65
CA PHE A 56 8.89 -9.09 -3.88
C PHE A 56 9.68 -8.61 -5.10
N TYR A 57 9.94 -7.33 -5.18
CA TYR A 57 10.73 -6.72 -6.25
C TYR A 57 12.12 -7.36 -6.32
N THR A 58 12.81 -7.38 -5.19
CA THR A 58 14.15 -7.97 -5.10
C THR A 58 14.13 -9.46 -5.39
N TYR A 59 13.12 -10.17 -4.91
CA TYR A 59 12.98 -11.59 -5.16
C TYR A 59 12.86 -11.87 -6.66
N LEU A 60 12.01 -11.14 -7.38
CA LEU A 60 11.86 -11.32 -8.82
C LEU A 60 13.17 -11.05 -9.56
N GLN A 61 13.89 -10.00 -9.17
CA GLN A 61 15.17 -9.70 -9.80
C GLN A 61 16.20 -10.81 -9.57
N ASN A 62 16.22 -11.37 -8.36
CA ASN A 62 17.12 -12.49 -8.04
C ASN A 62 16.78 -13.75 -8.81
N GLN A 63 15.54 -13.88 -9.29
CA GLN A 63 15.10 -14.99 -10.13
C GLN A 63 15.25 -14.67 -11.63
N ASN A 64 15.93 -13.59 -11.98
CA ASN A 64 16.13 -13.12 -13.35
C ASN A 64 14.79 -12.83 -14.06
N GLN A 65 13.80 -12.38 -13.29
CA GLN A 65 12.49 -11.99 -13.82
C GLN A 65 12.40 -10.47 -13.90
N THR A 66 11.66 -9.96 -14.87
CA THR A 66 11.40 -8.53 -14.97
C THR A 66 10.26 -8.13 -14.04
N VAL A 67 10.35 -6.91 -13.51
CA VAL A 67 9.27 -6.31 -12.73
C VAL A 67 8.57 -5.29 -13.60
N THR A 68 7.22 -5.40 -13.69
CA THR A 68 6.40 -4.45 -14.40
C THR A 68 5.72 -3.54 -13.41
N LEU A 69 6.05 -2.25 -13.47
CA LEU A 69 5.45 -1.24 -12.60
C LEU A 69 4.27 -0.63 -13.32
N GLU A 70 3.08 -0.82 -12.74
CA GLU A 70 1.84 -0.30 -13.28
C GLU A 70 1.51 1.07 -12.71
N SER A 71 0.50 1.73 -13.27
CA SER A 71 -0.01 2.98 -12.70
C SER A 71 -0.59 2.73 -11.33
N ILE A 72 -0.34 3.66 -10.40
CA ILE A 72 -0.94 3.61 -9.07
C ILE A 72 -2.08 4.63 -9.05
N ASP A 73 -3.29 4.15 -8.76
CA ASP A 73 -4.46 5.00 -8.71
C ASP A 73 -4.34 6.01 -7.58
N LYS A 74 -4.90 7.20 -7.82
CA LYS A 74 -4.99 8.22 -6.78
C LYS A 74 -5.94 7.72 -5.69
N PRO A 75 -5.57 7.82 -4.39
CA PRO A 75 -6.50 7.46 -3.32
C PRO A 75 -7.76 8.32 -3.36
N ASP A 76 -8.90 7.72 -2.99
CA ASP A 76 -10.18 8.40 -3.00
C ASP A 76 -10.20 9.52 -1.95
N PRO A 77 -10.40 10.79 -2.35
CA PRO A 77 -10.43 11.91 -1.40
C PRO A 77 -11.78 12.07 -0.68
N SER A 78 -12.77 11.21 -0.95
CA SER A 78 -14.11 11.35 -0.39
C SER A 78 -14.22 10.95 1.08
N ILE A 79 -13.16 10.46 1.69
CA ILE A 79 -13.15 10.09 3.11
C ILE A 79 -13.26 11.36 3.94
N SER A 80 -14.35 11.48 4.71
CA SER A 80 -14.71 12.74 5.35
C SER A 80 -14.74 12.70 6.89
N CYS A 81 -14.59 11.53 7.53
CA CYS A 81 -14.56 11.45 8.98
C CYS A 81 -13.57 10.38 9.46
N HIS A 82 -13.17 10.51 10.74
CA HIS A 82 -12.15 9.66 11.33
C HIS A 82 -12.52 8.18 11.30
N MET A 83 -13.80 7.87 11.57
CA MET A 83 -14.27 6.48 11.58
C MET A 83 -14.24 5.86 10.20
N ASP A 84 -14.56 6.65 9.17
CA ASP A 84 -14.51 6.17 7.79
C ASP A 84 -13.07 5.82 7.38
N VAL A 85 -12.11 6.63 7.78
CA VAL A 85 -10.70 6.38 7.48
C VAL A 85 -10.21 5.11 8.17
N LEU A 86 -10.52 4.95 9.45
CA LEU A 86 -10.12 3.76 10.21
C LEU A 86 -10.77 2.51 9.62
N LYS A 87 -12.05 2.58 9.30
CA LYS A 87 -12.78 1.45 8.71
C LYS A 87 -12.22 1.08 7.33
N ALA A 88 -11.93 2.07 6.51
CA ALA A 88 -11.35 1.85 5.19
C ALA A 88 -9.96 1.20 5.30
N GLY A 89 -9.15 1.64 6.27
CA GLY A 89 -7.84 1.05 6.52
C GLY A 89 -7.91 -0.41 6.93
N LEU A 90 -8.82 -0.75 7.84
CA LEU A 90 -9.02 -2.13 8.28
C LEU A 90 -9.51 -3.01 7.14
N THR A 91 -10.48 -2.52 6.36
CA THR A 91 -11.00 -3.27 5.21
C THR A 91 -9.90 -3.51 4.19
N HIS A 92 -9.05 -2.53 3.94
CA HIS A 92 -7.96 -2.65 2.99
C HIS A 92 -6.94 -3.69 3.46
N GLU A 93 -6.61 -3.71 4.75
CA GLU A 93 -5.70 -4.72 5.31
C GLU A 93 -6.25 -6.14 5.13
N GLU A 94 -7.55 -6.32 5.34
CA GLU A 94 -8.20 -7.60 5.09
C GLU A 94 -8.11 -8.02 3.63
N TYR A 95 -8.19 -7.05 2.72
CA TYR A 95 -8.10 -7.31 1.27
C TYR A 95 -6.70 -7.75 0.84
N VAL A 96 -5.65 -7.16 1.40
CA VAL A 96 -4.28 -7.44 0.97
C VAL A 96 -3.62 -8.60 1.73
N THR A 97 -4.17 -9.00 2.86
CA THR A 97 -3.66 -10.14 3.61
C THR A 97 -4.37 -11.42 3.21
#